data_3906c804f0dcd54ebc1fab225d2f2882
#
_entry.id   3906c804f0dcd54ebc1fab225d2f2882
#
_cell.length_a   1.000
_cell.length_b   1.000
_cell.length_c   1.000
_cell.angle_alpha   90.00
_cell.angle_beta   90.00
_cell.angle_gamma   90.00
#
_symmetry.space_group_name_H-M   'P 1'
#
loop_
_entity.id
_entity.type
_entity.pdbx_description
1 polymer ?
#
loop_
_entity_poly.entity_id
_entity_poly.type
_entity_poly.pdbx_seq_one_letter_code
_entity_poly.pdbx_strand_id
1 'polypeptide(L)'
;MGDPIVEPRSSALESSSLSSDRLSSKRAAHLELEDGTRYEGRAFGANRSISGEVVFATGMVGYPESLTDPSYRGQLLTLTYPLIGNYGVPARNADDPLNPGFESSRIQAQALVIQNLSPDYSHWNASSSLEQWLIEEGIPGVQGIDVRALTRRLRDNGTLRGRLLIDESPDRDEVANSPYQDPGSRNVVAEVSCTEPILHRCGNEGAVRVILVDCGAKTSIVRSLIARGADVLQVPWDHDFVAEAGDAVLLSNGPGDPKNAPETVDNIRRALAGSRPLMGICLGNQLLALAAGFDTYKLDFGHRSQNQPCVEVGTARCWVTSQNHGYAVDGTSAPEGWEEWFINANDGSN
;
A
#
# COMPACT_ATOMS: atom_id res chain seq x y z
N MET A 1 31.74 -55.63 24.54
CA MET A 1 30.97 -54.74 25.44
C MET A 1 30.31 -53.73 24.56
N GLY A 2 29.01 -53.94 24.31
CA GLY A 2 28.23 -53.10 23.41
C GLY A 2 27.48 -52.05 24.21
N ASP A 3 27.52 -50.83 23.76
CA ASP A 3 26.72 -49.71 24.30
C ASP A 3 25.24 -49.88 23.96
N PRO A 4 24.32 -49.51 24.85
CA PRO A 4 22.89 -49.69 24.64
C PRO A 4 22.35 -48.58 23.74
N ILE A 5 21.60 -49.01 22.72
CA ILE A 5 20.80 -48.18 21.85
C ILE A 5 19.70 -47.51 22.70
N VAL A 6 19.71 -46.19 22.80
CA VAL A 6 18.64 -45.40 23.43
C VAL A 6 17.51 -45.19 22.41
N GLU A 7 16.40 -45.84 22.63
CA GLU A 7 15.15 -45.58 21.90
C GLU A 7 14.62 -44.17 22.20
N PRO A 8 14.13 -43.41 21.20
CA PRO A 8 13.50 -42.13 21.44
C PRO A 8 12.12 -42.34 22.09
N ARG A 9 11.93 -41.75 23.26
CA ARG A 9 10.61 -41.66 23.92
C ARG A 9 9.63 -40.91 23.00
N SER A 10 8.59 -41.60 22.57
CA SER A 10 7.39 -41.06 22.01
C SER A 10 6.70 -40.23 23.09
N SER A 11 6.85 -38.89 23.03
CA SER A 11 5.97 -37.99 23.72
C SER A 11 4.72 -37.85 22.86
N ALA A 12 3.62 -38.47 23.29
CA ALA A 12 2.30 -38.20 22.79
C ALA A 12 2.00 -36.72 23.02
N LEU A 13 2.13 -35.92 21.97
CA LEU A 13 1.47 -34.63 21.90
C LEU A 13 -0.02 -34.89 21.79
N GLU A 14 -0.72 -34.73 22.91
CA GLU A 14 -2.17 -34.58 22.91
C GLU A 14 -2.49 -33.44 21.95
N SER A 15 -2.93 -33.80 20.75
CA SER A 15 -3.58 -32.89 19.83
C SER A 15 -4.89 -32.46 20.49
N SER A 16 -4.88 -31.34 21.24
CA SER A 16 -6.09 -30.58 21.46
C SER A 16 -6.55 -30.13 20.06
N SER A 17 -7.41 -30.95 19.47
CA SER A 17 -8.22 -30.57 18.32
C SER A 17 -9.17 -29.47 18.78
N LEU A 18 -8.69 -28.24 18.82
CA LEU A 18 -9.53 -27.10 18.59
C LEU A 18 -9.98 -27.24 17.14
N SER A 19 -11.15 -27.82 16.96
CA SER A 19 -11.93 -27.68 15.76
C SER A 19 -12.18 -26.17 15.59
N SER A 20 -11.24 -25.49 14.94
CA SER A 20 -11.54 -24.23 14.29
C SER A 20 -12.55 -24.62 13.20
N ASP A 21 -13.81 -24.66 13.56
CA ASP A 21 -14.90 -24.70 12.61
C ASP A 21 -14.57 -23.63 11.58
N ARG A 22 -14.38 -24.06 10.36
CA ARG A 22 -14.10 -23.25 9.17
C ARG A 22 -15.32 -22.38 8.88
N LEU A 23 -15.60 -21.43 9.77
CA LEU A 23 -16.77 -20.54 9.74
C LEU A 23 -16.73 -19.57 8.56
N SER A 24 -15.53 -19.23 8.06
CA SER A 24 -15.38 -18.22 7.01
C SER A 24 -15.76 -18.73 5.61
N SER A 25 -15.60 -20.02 5.32
CA SER A 25 -15.80 -20.56 3.96
C SER A 25 -17.26 -20.64 3.48
N LYS A 26 -18.24 -20.28 4.31
CA LYS A 26 -19.68 -20.43 4.01
C LYS A 26 -20.40 -19.11 3.75
N ARG A 27 -19.86 -17.97 4.16
CA ARG A 27 -20.55 -16.67 4.00
C ARG A 27 -20.52 -16.27 2.53
N ALA A 28 -21.70 -16.11 1.92
CA ALA A 28 -21.81 -15.59 0.57
C ALA A 28 -21.43 -14.08 0.56
N ALA A 29 -20.76 -13.68 -0.50
CA ALA A 29 -20.36 -12.30 -0.70
C ALA A 29 -20.24 -12.01 -2.20
N HIS A 30 -20.37 -10.75 -2.57
CA HIS A 30 -20.11 -10.33 -3.94
C HIS A 30 -19.45 -8.97 -4.00
N LEU A 31 -18.63 -8.78 -5.02
CA LEU A 31 -18.10 -7.50 -5.41
C LEU A 31 -19.03 -6.91 -6.47
N GLU A 32 -19.63 -5.75 -6.17
CA GLU A 32 -20.45 -4.98 -7.10
C GLU A 32 -19.69 -3.74 -7.53
N LEU A 33 -19.54 -3.52 -8.84
CA LEU A 33 -18.91 -2.34 -9.40
C LEU A 33 -19.98 -1.27 -9.74
N GLU A 34 -19.57 -0.02 -9.79
CA GLU A 34 -20.47 1.12 -10.09
C GLU A 34 -21.13 1.07 -11.49
N ASP A 35 -20.56 0.28 -12.40
CA ASP A 35 -21.15 0.02 -13.72
C ASP A 35 -22.19 -1.11 -13.72
N GLY A 36 -22.55 -1.62 -12.54
CA GLY A 36 -23.50 -2.69 -12.33
C GLY A 36 -22.96 -4.11 -12.49
N THR A 37 -21.68 -4.27 -12.81
CA THR A 37 -21.06 -5.61 -12.90
C THR A 37 -20.89 -6.22 -11.51
N ARG A 38 -21.23 -7.53 -11.39
CA ARG A 38 -21.12 -8.26 -10.13
C ARG A 38 -20.26 -9.49 -10.31
N TYR A 39 -19.47 -9.77 -9.26
CA TYR A 39 -18.64 -10.96 -9.14
C TYR A 39 -19.00 -11.67 -7.84
N GLU A 40 -19.56 -12.88 -7.98
CA GLU A 40 -19.96 -13.70 -6.83
C GLU A 40 -18.73 -14.40 -6.23
N GLY A 41 -18.71 -14.54 -4.91
CA GLY A 41 -17.62 -15.17 -4.19
C GLY A 41 -18.00 -15.58 -2.78
N ARG A 42 -17.00 -15.82 -1.95
CA ARG A 42 -17.15 -16.19 -0.54
C ARG A 42 -16.31 -15.26 0.33
N ALA A 43 -16.91 -14.76 1.39
CA ALA A 43 -16.24 -13.91 2.34
C ALA A 43 -15.21 -14.67 3.17
N PHE A 44 -14.12 -13.98 3.52
CA PHE A 44 -13.17 -14.36 4.54
C PHE A 44 -12.70 -13.09 5.28
N GLY A 45 -11.93 -13.22 6.34
CA GLY A 45 -11.57 -12.07 7.16
C GLY A 45 -12.76 -11.55 7.98
N ALA A 46 -12.80 -10.23 8.23
CA ALA A 46 -13.83 -9.60 9.05
C ALA A 46 -15.23 -9.68 8.41
N ASN A 47 -16.27 -9.81 9.24
CA ASN A 47 -17.67 -9.81 8.82
C ASN A 47 -18.18 -8.38 8.63
N ARG A 48 -17.75 -7.72 7.56
CA ARG A 48 -18.02 -6.32 7.29
C ARG A 48 -18.16 -6.07 5.78
N SER A 49 -19.19 -5.34 5.39
CA SER A 49 -19.32 -4.80 4.02
C SER A 49 -18.60 -3.46 3.91
N ILE A 50 -18.11 -3.10 2.72
CA ILE A 50 -17.35 -1.86 2.54
C ILE A 50 -17.37 -1.39 1.10
N SER A 51 -17.15 -0.09 0.90
CA SER A 51 -17.02 0.54 -0.42
C SER A 51 -15.65 1.20 -0.59
N GLY A 52 -15.18 1.33 -1.84
CA GLY A 52 -13.93 2.00 -2.20
C GLY A 52 -13.63 1.91 -3.68
N GLU A 53 -12.48 2.42 -4.09
CA GLU A 53 -11.97 2.26 -5.46
C GLU A 53 -11.39 0.86 -5.63
N VAL A 54 -11.83 0.13 -6.67
CA VAL A 54 -11.32 -1.22 -6.97
C VAL A 54 -10.06 -1.11 -7.82
N VAL A 55 -8.97 -1.61 -7.29
CA VAL A 55 -7.66 -1.60 -7.97
C VAL A 55 -7.07 -3.00 -8.02
N PHE A 56 -6.12 -3.23 -8.92
CA PHE A 56 -5.43 -4.52 -9.00
C PHE A 56 -3.92 -4.37 -8.93
N ALA A 57 -3.25 -5.35 -8.32
CA ALA A 57 -1.81 -5.47 -8.29
C ALA A 57 -1.38 -6.83 -8.85
N THR A 58 -0.31 -6.82 -9.65
CA THR A 58 0.20 -8.03 -10.35
C THR A 58 1.42 -8.65 -9.66
N GLY A 59 1.81 -8.15 -8.48
CA GLY A 59 2.87 -8.74 -7.66
C GLY A 59 2.53 -10.16 -7.23
N MET A 60 3.51 -11.07 -7.33
CA MET A 60 3.32 -12.48 -6.92
C MET A 60 3.54 -12.69 -5.43
N VAL A 61 4.28 -11.81 -4.78
CA VAL A 61 4.69 -11.87 -3.37
C VAL A 61 4.53 -10.51 -2.72
N GLY A 62 4.66 -10.45 -1.39
CA GLY A 62 4.63 -9.18 -0.65
C GLY A 62 3.21 -8.71 -0.33
N TYR A 63 2.26 -9.62 -0.10
CA TYR A 63 0.91 -9.20 0.29
C TYR A 63 0.85 -8.54 1.69
N PRO A 64 1.69 -8.87 2.69
CA PRO A 64 1.71 -8.12 3.94
C PRO A 64 2.17 -6.68 3.75
N GLU A 65 3.21 -6.47 2.96
CA GLU A 65 3.71 -5.15 2.58
C GLU A 65 2.66 -4.38 1.77
N SER A 66 2.03 -5.03 0.79
CA SER A 66 0.98 -4.39 -0.03
C SER A 66 -0.23 -3.98 0.81
N LEU A 67 -0.72 -4.87 1.68
CA LEU A 67 -1.88 -4.58 2.52
C LEU A 67 -1.62 -3.44 3.52
N THR A 68 -0.38 -3.30 3.99
CA THR A 68 0.02 -2.24 4.93
C THR A 68 0.58 -0.98 4.26
N ASP A 69 0.71 -0.95 2.93
CA ASP A 69 1.13 0.25 2.18
C ASP A 69 0.05 1.34 2.27
N PRO A 70 0.35 2.51 2.87
CA PRO A 70 -0.62 3.62 2.99
C PRO A 70 -1.19 4.08 1.65
N SER A 71 -0.50 3.85 0.53
CA SER A 71 -0.97 4.20 -0.81
C SER A 71 -2.26 3.46 -1.21
N TYR A 72 -2.64 2.38 -0.52
CA TYR A 72 -3.91 1.68 -0.75
C TYR A 72 -5.07 2.17 0.13
N ARG A 73 -4.89 3.26 0.86
CA ARG A 73 -5.97 3.82 1.69
C ARG A 73 -7.19 4.21 0.84
N GLY A 74 -8.37 3.69 1.21
CA GLY A 74 -9.61 3.90 0.46
C GLY A 74 -9.84 2.93 -0.70
N GLN A 75 -8.95 1.95 -0.94
CA GLN A 75 -9.01 1.04 -2.08
C GLN A 75 -9.36 -0.40 -1.68
N LEU A 76 -10.14 -1.09 -2.52
CA LEU A 76 -10.34 -2.53 -2.49
C LEU A 76 -9.25 -3.17 -3.37
N LEU A 77 -8.29 -3.85 -2.73
CA LEU A 77 -7.11 -4.37 -3.40
C LEU A 77 -7.38 -5.75 -3.99
N THR A 78 -7.31 -5.86 -5.31
CA THR A 78 -7.34 -7.15 -6.02
C THR A 78 -5.92 -7.65 -6.26
N LEU A 79 -5.59 -8.83 -5.74
CA LEU A 79 -4.33 -9.50 -6.05
C LEU A 79 -4.57 -10.52 -7.17
N THR A 80 -3.85 -10.37 -8.28
CA THR A 80 -4.06 -11.19 -9.47
C THR A 80 -3.39 -12.56 -9.40
N TYR A 81 -2.46 -12.76 -8.47
CA TYR A 81 -1.85 -14.07 -8.26
C TYR A 81 -2.90 -15.07 -7.73
N PRO A 82 -2.96 -16.30 -8.27
CA PRO A 82 -4.13 -17.18 -8.03
C PRO A 82 -4.27 -17.68 -6.59
N LEU A 83 -3.17 -17.83 -5.85
CA LEU A 83 -3.17 -18.34 -4.48
C LEU A 83 -2.51 -17.35 -3.53
N ILE A 84 -3.27 -16.83 -2.59
CA ILE A 84 -2.82 -15.84 -1.60
C ILE A 84 -2.93 -16.41 -0.19
N GLY A 85 -2.00 -16.04 0.71
CA GLY A 85 -1.96 -16.51 2.10
C GLY A 85 -1.03 -17.70 2.35
N ASN A 86 -0.43 -18.28 1.32
CA ASN A 86 0.36 -19.51 1.39
C ASN A 86 1.64 -19.43 2.23
N TYR A 87 2.18 -18.25 2.48
CA TYR A 87 3.34 -18.07 3.35
C TYR A 87 3.02 -17.36 4.69
N GLY A 88 1.74 -17.16 4.99
CA GLY A 88 1.30 -16.56 6.26
C GLY A 88 1.69 -15.08 6.41
N VAL A 89 1.65 -14.61 7.64
CA VAL A 89 1.97 -13.24 8.02
C VAL A 89 3.06 -13.27 9.09
N PRO A 90 4.14 -12.47 8.98
CA PRO A 90 5.18 -12.42 10.00
C PRO A 90 4.66 -11.85 11.34
N ALA A 91 5.38 -12.15 12.42
CA ALA A 91 5.10 -11.51 13.70
C ALA A 91 5.44 -10.01 13.65
N ARG A 92 4.61 -9.19 14.30
CA ARG A 92 4.99 -7.81 14.61
C ARG A 92 5.80 -7.79 15.91
N ASN A 93 6.89 -7.03 15.88
CA ASN A 93 7.63 -6.71 17.10
C ASN A 93 7.04 -5.40 17.67
N ALA A 94 6.45 -5.47 18.86
CA ALA A 94 5.84 -4.30 19.51
C ALA A 94 6.87 -3.21 19.87
N ASP A 95 8.14 -3.59 20.05
CA ASP A 95 9.23 -2.67 20.40
C ASP A 95 9.88 -2.02 19.18
N ASP A 96 9.54 -2.45 17.97
CA ASP A 96 10.05 -1.89 16.72
C ASP A 96 8.93 -1.24 15.90
N PRO A 97 8.76 0.09 15.95
CA PRO A 97 7.73 0.79 15.19
C PRO A 97 7.93 0.69 13.66
N LEU A 98 9.13 0.33 13.23
CA LEU A 98 9.47 0.21 11.80
C LEU A 98 9.37 -1.23 11.27
N ASN A 99 8.87 -2.16 12.02
CA ASN A 99 8.64 -3.58 11.74
C ASN A 99 8.97 -4.05 10.31
N PRO A 100 10.06 -4.80 10.07
CA PRO A 100 10.36 -5.39 8.76
C PRO A 100 9.21 -6.30 8.28
N GLY A 101 8.87 -6.25 6.99
CA GLY A 101 7.78 -7.01 6.39
C GLY A 101 6.41 -6.31 6.42
N PHE A 102 6.37 -5.09 6.98
CA PHE A 102 5.19 -4.21 6.94
C PHE A 102 5.59 -2.80 6.52
N GLU A 103 4.65 -2.08 5.92
CA GLU A 103 4.87 -0.71 5.47
C GLU A 103 4.16 0.35 6.33
N SER A 104 3.31 -0.07 7.26
CA SER A 104 2.73 0.76 8.33
C SER A 104 2.25 -0.09 9.50
N SER A 105 1.76 0.57 10.55
CA SER A 105 1.32 -0.08 11.80
C SER A 105 0.04 -0.92 11.67
N ARG A 106 -0.72 -0.78 10.57
CA ARG A 106 -2.02 -1.45 10.33
C ARG A 106 -2.23 -1.77 8.86
N ILE A 107 -3.24 -2.56 8.54
CA ILE A 107 -3.71 -2.72 7.16
C ILE A 107 -4.36 -1.40 6.70
N GLN A 108 -3.99 -0.95 5.51
CA GLN A 108 -4.47 0.29 4.89
C GLN A 108 -5.51 0.04 3.80
N ALA A 109 -5.41 -1.10 3.08
CA ALA A 109 -6.42 -1.49 2.12
C ALA A 109 -7.78 -1.70 2.80
N GLN A 110 -8.88 -1.28 2.13
CA GLN A 110 -10.23 -1.40 2.67
C GLN A 110 -10.74 -2.84 2.64
N ALA A 111 -10.36 -3.61 1.63
CA ALA A 111 -10.70 -5.01 1.47
C ALA A 111 -9.68 -5.73 0.60
N LEU A 112 -9.67 -7.07 0.67
CA LEU A 112 -8.86 -7.93 -0.17
C LEU A 112 -9.75 -8.77 -1.10
N VAL A 113 -9.48 -8.69 -2.42
CA VAL A 113 -10.19 -9.45 -3.47
C VAL A 113 -9.21 -10.43 -4.11
N ILE A 114 -9.51 -11.73 -4.05
CA ILE A 114 -8.60 -12.78 -4.53
C ILE A 114 -9.35 -13.93 -5.23
N GLN A 115 -8.59 -14.75 -5.96
CA GLN A 115 -9.12 -15.96 -6.53
C GLN A 115 -9.22 -17.08 -5.49
N ASN A 116 -8.12 -17.44 -4.83
CA ASN A 116 -8.09 -18.48 -3.82
C ASN A 116 -7.30 -18.04 -2.57
N LEU A 117 -7.89 -18.25 -1.42
CA LEU A 117 -7.19 -18.16 -0.13
C LEU A 117 -6.55 -19.51 0.18
N SER A 118 -5.26 -19.50 0.56
CA SER A 118 -4.60 -20.71 1.07
C SER A 118 -5.18 -21.10 2.43
N PRO A 119 -5.66 -22.33 2.61
CA PRO A 119 -6.18 -22.76 3.90
C PRO A 119 -5.07 -22.92 4.95
N ASP A 120 -3.86 -23.21 4.49
CA ASP A 120 -2.68 -23.42 5.31
C ASP A 120 -1.54 -22.52 4.85
N TYR A 121 -0.61 -22.23 5.74
CA TYR A 121 0.58 -21.46 5.42
C TYR A 121 1.84 -22.17 5.88
N SER A 122 2.94 -21.96 5.16
CA SER A 122 4.24 -22.54 5.49
C SER A 122 5.35 -21.57 5.10
N HIS A 123 5.93 -20.92 6.11
CA HIS A 123 7.12 -20.09 5.97
C HIS A 123 7.79 -19.93 7.33
N TRP A 124 9.13 -19.93 7.37
CA TRP A 124 9.91 -19.85 8.61
C TRP A 124 9.61 -18.61 9.45
N ASN A 125 9.17 -17.50 8.82
CA ASN A 125 8.86 -16.24 9.48
C ASN A 125 7.36 -16.04 9.75
N ALA A 126 6.51 -17.01 9.45
CA ALA A 126 5.08 -16.89 9.64
C ALA A 126 4.68 -17.10 11.10
N SER A 127 3.84 -16.24 11.62
CA SER A 127 3.24 -16.34 12.96
C SER A 127 1.73 -16.56 12.94
N SER A 128 1.05 -16.14 11.86
CA SER A 128 -0.40 -16.27 11.73
C SER A 128 -0.83 -16.48 10.27
N SER A 129 -2.06 -16.92 10.07
CA SER A 129 -2.67 -16.98 8.75
C SER A 129 -3.08 -15.57 8.29
N LEU A 130 -3.16 -15.38 6.97
CA LEU A 130 -3.70 -14.15 6.39
C LEU A 130 -5.13 -13.88 6.85
N GLU A 131 -5.98 -14.90 6.91
CA GLU A 131 -7.37 -14.76 7.34
C GLU A 131 -7.47 -14.26 8.79
N GLN A 132 -6.70 -14.87 9.70
CA GLN A 132 -6.69 -14.47 11.10
C GLN A 132 -6.25 -13.01 11.26
N TRP A 133 -5.19 -12.60 10.56
CA TRP A 133 -4.72 -11.22 10.58
C TRP A 133 -5.75 -10.22 10.06
N LEU A 134 -6.46 -10.55 8.96
CA LEU A 134 -7.55 -9.72 8.44
C LEU A 134 -8.71 -9.59 9.44
N ILE A 135 -9.04 -10.65 10.20
CA ILE A 135 -10.06 -10.62 11.25
C ILE A 135 -9.63 -9.66 12.38
N GLU A 136 -8.40 -9.79 12.84
CA GLU A 136 -7.84 -8.96 13.92
C GLU A 136 -7.80 -7.47 13.56
N GLU A 137 -7.47 -7.15 12.30
CA GLU A 137 -7.42 -5.78 11.78
C GLU A 137 -8.80 -5.26 11.31
N GLY A 138 -9.87 -6.07 11.37
CA GLY A 138 -11.23 -5.68 10.96
C GLY A 138 -11.40 -5.49 9.45
N ILE A 139 -10.59 -6.17 8.64
CA ILE A 139 -10.58 -6.04 7.17
C ILE A 139 -11.32 -7.22 6.53
N PRO A 140 -12.34 -6.97 5.69
CA PRO A 140 -13.05 -8.01 4.95
C PRO A 140 -12.24 -8.47 3.73
N GLY A 141 -12.50 -9.70 3.30
CA GLY A 141 -12.00 -10.24 2.04
C GLY A 141 -13.03 -11.05 1.30
N VAL A 142 -12.85 -11.21 0.00
CA VAL A 142 -13.64 -12.09 -0.84
C VAL A 142 -12.74 -12.96 -1.71
N GLN A 143 -13.05 -14.25 -1.76
CA GLN A 143 -12.38 -15.24 -2.61
C GLN A 143 -13.36 -15.90 -3.58
N GLY A 144 -12.83 -16.60 -4.59
CA GLY A 144 -13.63 -17.22 -5.65
C GLY A 144 -13.94 -16.29 -6.81
N ILE A 145 -13.39 -15.07 -6.78
CA ILE A 145 -13.57 -14.07 -7.84
C ILE A 145 -12.70 -14.44 -9.05
N ASP A 146 -13.27 -14.32 -10.25
CA ASP A 146 -12.47 -14.30 -11.48
C ASP A 146 -11.66 -13.00 -11.56
N VAL A 147 -10.52 -12.99 -10.86
CA VAL A 147 -9.64 -11.83 -10.81
C VAL A 147 -9.06 -11.46 -12.17
N ARG A 148 -9.01 -12.43 -13.12
CA ARG A 148 -8.56 -12.14 -14.48
C ARG A 148 -9.62 -11.35 -15.25
N ALA A 149 -10.89 -11.74 -15.17
CA ALA A 149 -11.99 -11.00 -15.78
C ALA A 149 -12.12 -9.59 -15.17
N LEU A 150 -12.04 -9.49 -13.84
CA LEU A 150 -12.04 -8.21 -13.13
C LEU A 150 -10.88 -7.30 -13.58
N THR A 151 -9.66 -7.83 -13.63
CA THR A 151 -8.47 -7.06 -14.06
C THR A 151 -8.61 -6.55 -15.49
N ARG A 152 -9.11 -7.40 -16.41
CA ARG A 152 -9.35 -6.98 -17.79
C ARG A 152 -10.38 -5.86 -17.85
N ARG A 153 -11.47 -5.97 -17.07
CA ARG A 153 -12.49 -4.93 -17.01
C ARG A 153 -11.93 -3.60 -16.50
N LEU A 154 -11.16 -3.60 -15.42
CA LEU A 154 -10.51 -2.40 -14.89
C LEU A 154 -9.50 -1.79 -15.85
N ARG A 155 -8.78 -2.63 -16.61
CA ARG A 155 -7.84 -2.15 -17.61
C ARG A 155 -8.55 -1.51 -18.82
N ASP A 156 -9.65 -2.10 -19.24
CA ASP A 156 -10.37 -1.67 -20.44
C ASP A 156 -11.31 -0.47 -20.19
N ASN A 157 -11.74 -0.23 -18.94
CA ASN A 157 -12.70 0.81 -18.57
C ASN A 157 -12.15 1.84 -17.54
N GLY A 158 -10.91 1.70 -17.10
CA GLY A 158 -10.34 2.46 -15.98
C GLY A 158 -10.64 1.85 -14.62
N THR A 159 -10.08 2.44 -13.54
CA THR A 159 -10.45 2.07 -12.18
C THR A 159 -11.90 2.43 -11.91
N LEU A 160 -12.64 1.51 -11.29
CA LEU A 160 -14.04 1.64 -10.94
C LEU A 160 -14.21 1.64 -9.43
N ARG A 161 -15.20 2.37 -8.95
CA ARG A 161 -15.63 2.25 -7.56
C ARG A 161 -16.43 0.97 -7.40
N GLY A 162 -16.32 0.35 -6.21
CA GLY A 162 -17.03 -0.89 -5.94
C GLY A 162 -17.48 -1.00 -4.49
N ARG A 163 -18.29 -2.01 -4.23
CA ARG A 163 -18.73 -2.43 -2.92
C ARG A 163 -18.47 -3.91 -2.76
N LEU A 164 -17.82 -4.27 -1.66
CA LEU A 164 -17.81 -5.64 -1.19
C LEU A 164 -18.98 -5.81 -0.23
N LEU A 165 -19.97 -6.58 -0.64
CA LEU A 165 -21.18 -6.86 0.14
C LEU A 165 -21.15 -8.30 0.63
N ILE A 166 -21.22 -8.48 1.96
CA ILE A 166 -21.25 -9.78 2.65
C ILE A 166 -22.68 -9.97 3.17
N ASP A 167 -23.36 -11.05 2.77
CA ASP A 167 -24.79 -11.22 3.00
C ASP A 167 -25.20 -11.17 4.48
N GLU A 168 -24.35 -11.64 5.39
CA GLU A 168 -24.63 -11.70 6.81
C GLU A 168 -23.93 -10.57 7.61
N SER A 169 -23.34 -9.56 6.95
CA SER A 169 -22.70 -8.48 7.65
C SER A 169 -23.71 -7.44 8.17
N PRO A 170 -23.49 -6.87 9.37
CA PRO A 170 -24.44 -5.94 9.99
C PRO A 170 -24.59 -4.62 9.22
N ASP A 171 -23.59 -4.24 8.45
CA ASP A 171 -23.49 -2.99 7.69
C ASP A 171 -23.82 -3.15 6.19
N ARG A 172 -24.28 -4.35 5.76
CA ARG A 172 -24.55 -4.66 4.37
C ARG A 172 -25.52 -3.68 3.71
N ASP A 173 -26.68 -3.48 4.34
CA ASP A 173 -27.73 -2.66 3.76
C ASP A 173 -27.37 -1.16 3.77
N GLU A 174 -26.64 -0.71 4.76
CA GLU A 174 -26.09 0.66 4.82
C GLU A 174 -25.13 0.87 3.65
N VAL A 175 -24.15 -0.01 3.46
CA VAL A 175 -23.17 0.08 2.39
C VAL A 175 -23.83 -0.05 1.00
N ALA A 176 -24.79 -0.96 0.85
CA ALA A 176 -25.51 -1.17 -0.41
C ALA A 176 -26.32 0.08 -0.85
N ASN A 177 -26.85 0.83 0.09
CA ASN A 177 -27.68 2.01 -0.19
C ASN A 177 -26.91 3.35 -0.13
N SER A 178 -25.65 3.35 0.31
CA SER A 178 -24.80 4.54 0.36
C SER A 178 -24.18 4.85 -1.02
N PRO A 179 -23.75 6.09 -1.31
CA PRO A 179 -22.94 6.38 -2.47
C PRO A 179 -21.63 5.57 -2.49
N TYR A 180 -21.13 5.24 -3.68
CA TYR A 180 -19.81 4.65 -3.82
C TYR A 180 -18.74 5.58 -3.27
N GLN A 181 -17.86 5.05 -2.45
CA GLN A 181 -16.76 5.84 -1.86
C GLN A 181 -15.65 6.04 -2.89
N ASP A 182 -15.21 7.30 -3.05
CA ASP A 182 -14.14 7.70 -3.93
C ASP A 182 -12.99 8.31 -3.11
N PRO A 183 -11.85 7.64 -2.96
CA PRO A 183 -10.71 8.19 -2.24
C PRO A 183 -10.12 9.44 -2.94
N GLY A 184 -10.30 9.57 -4.26
CA GLY A 184 -9.84 10.75 -5.01
C GLY A 184 -10.65 12.02 -4.74
N SER A 185 -11.83 11.93 -4.10
CA SER A 185 -12.69 13.08 -3.81
C SER A 185 -12.40 13.77 -2.47
N ARG A 186 -11.46 13.25 -1.66
CA ARG A 186 -11.15 13.77 -0.33
C ARG A 186 -9.66 13.67 -0.02
N ASN A 187 -9.21 14.38 1.00
CA ASN A 187 -7.84 14.31 1.46
C ASN A 187 -7.59 13.03 2.28
N VAL A 188 -7.18 11.96 1.60
CA VAL A 188 -6.81 10.68 2.25
C VAL A 188 -5.39 10.69 2.80
N VAL A 189 -4.56 11.68 2.43
CA VAL A 189 -3.22 11.86 3.00
C VAL A 189 -3.32 12.13 4.51
N ALA A 190 -4.25 12.98 4.92
CA ALA A 190 -4.50 13.28 6.33
C ALA A 190 -4.92 12.05 7.17
N GLU A 191 -5.47 11.00 6.54
CA GLU A 191 -5.89 9.77 7.24
C GLU A 191 -4.71 8.82 7.55
N VAL A 192 -3.57 9.00 6.89
CA VAL A 192 -2.41 8.08 6.94
C VAL A 192 -1.12 8.73 7.43
N SER A 193 -1.06 10.05 7.42
CA SER A 193 0.08 10.82 7.93
C SER A 193 0.22 10.69 9.46
N CYS A 194 1.43 10.84 9.96
CA CYS A 194 1.64 11.02 11.40
C CYS A 194 0.97 12.32 11.87
N THR A 195 0.61 12.38 13.16
CA THR A 195 -0.05 13.55 13.75
C THR A 195 0.94 14.52 14.42
N GLU A 196 2.14 14.04 14.74
CA GLU A 196 3.20 14.80 15.40
C GLU A 196 4.55 14.44 14.80
N PRO A 197 5.56 15.34 14.86
CA PRO A 197 6.91 15.04 14.41
C PRO A 197 7.54 13.88 15.19
N ILE A 198 8.18 12.96 14.47
CA ILE A 198 8.86 11.79 15.03
C ILE A 198 10.32 11.79 14.60
N LEU A 199 11.25 11.74 15.53
CA LEU A 199 12.68 11.66 15.23
C LEU A 199 13.18 10.22 15.31
N HIS A 200 13.58 9.66 14.17
CA HIS A 200 14.24 8.37 14.06
C HIS A 200 15.75 8.58 13.95
N ARG A 201 16.53 8.02 14.88
CA ARG A 201 17.99 8.18 14.91
C ARG A 201 18.69 6.97 14.31
N CYS A 202 19.71 7.22 13.48
CA CYS A 202 20.57 6.16 12.95
C CYS A 202 21.68 5.75 13.96
N GLY A 203 21.91 6.54 15.01
CA GLY A 203 22.93 6.28 16.01
C GLY A 203 24.35 6.79 15.65
N ASN A 204 24.54 7.40 14.50
CA ASN A 204 25.83 7.96 14.09
C ASN A 204 25.98 9.41 14.61
N GLU A 205 27.16 9.75 15.13
CA GLU A 205 27.48 11.13 15.49
C GLU A 205 27.66 11.99 14.22
N GLY A 206 27.05 13.17 14.19
CA GLY A 206 27.11 14.06 13.03
C GLY A 206 26.33 13.55 11.80
N ALA A 207 25.36 12.67 11.97
CA ALA A 207 24.52 12.16 10.89
C ALA A 207 23.83 13.30 10.12
N VAL A 208 23.72 13.14 8.81
CA VAL A 208 22.85 13.97 7.96
C VAL A 208 21.41 13.79 8.43
N ARG A 209 20.67 14.90 8.58
CA ARG A 209 19.26 14.87 8.94
C ARG A 209 18.37 15.08 7.72
N VAL A 210 17.54 14.09 7.41
CA VAL A 210 16.51 14.17 6.36
C VAL A 210 15.17 14.48 7.01
N ILE A 211 14.52 15.55 6.56
CA ILE A 211 13.14 15.84 6.90
C ILE A 211 12.25 15.01 5.96
N LEU A 212 11.49 14.06 6.51
CA LEU A 212 10.55 13.24 5.76
C LEU A 212 9.14 13.79 5.96
N VAL A 213 8.59 14.41 4.92
CA VAL A 213 7.18 14.83 4.92
C VAL A 213 6.30 13.61 4.69
N ASP A 214 5.53 13.28 5.71
CA ASP A 214 4.72 12.05 5.76
C ASP A 214 3.37 12.25 5.08
N CYS A 215 3.32 11.94 3.79
CA CYS A 215 2.08 11.89 3.02
C CYS A 215 1.45 10.47 3.01
N GLY A 216 1.90 9.58 3.87
CA GLY A 216 1.63 8.15 3.90
C GLY A 216 2.91 7.35 3.68
N ALA A 217 3.95 7.69 4.43
CA ALA A 217 5.29 7.12 4.27
C ALA A 217 5.30 5.63 4.59
N LYS A 218 5.90 4.84 3.69
CA LYS A 218 6.22 3.45 3.98
C LYS A 218 7.35 3.38 4.99
N THR A 219 7.24 2.51 5.99
CA THR A 219 8.29 2.29 6.99
C THR A 219 9.63 1.88 6.36
N SER A 220 9.59 1.20 5.20
CA SER A 220 10.79 0.86 4.43
C SER A 220 11.60 2.07 3.96
N ILE A 221 10.97 3.23 3.73
CA ILE A 221 11.66 4.47 3.39
C ILE A 221 12.49 4.93 4.60
N VAL A 222 11.87 4.96 5.78
CA VAL A 222 12.55 5.35 7.03
C VAL A 222 13.70 4.38 7.31
N ARG A 223 13.45 3.05 7.26
CA ARG A 223 14.51 2.03 7.42
C ARG A 223 15.67 2.22 6.45
N SER A 224 15.36 2.54 5.18
CA SER A 224 16.37 2.73 4.14
C SER A 224 17.26 3.95 4.39
N LEU A 225 16.72 5.04 4.92
CA LEU A 225 17.47 6.24 5.29
C LEU A 225 18.35 5.97 6.51
N ILE A 226 17.81 5.35 7.56
CA ILE A 226 18.54 4.97 8.76
C ILE A 226 19.72 4.04 8.42
N ALA A 227 19.47 3.02 7.59
CA ALA A 227 20.50 2.07 7.16
C ALA A 227 21.64 2.73 6.35
N ARG A 228 21.39 3.90 5.77
CA ARG A 228 22.38 4.74 5.07
C ARG A 228 23.05 5.77 5.98
N GLY A 229 22.76 5.74 7.27
CA GLY A 229 23.38 6.60 8.27
C GLY A 229 22.75 7.99 8.39
N ALA A 230 21.50 8.16 7.96
CA ALA A 230 20.77 9.42 8.13
C ALA A 230 19.83 9.36 9.33
N ASP A 231 19.78 10.43 10.12
CA ASP A 231 18.65 10.69 11.02
C ASP A 231 17.44 11.14 10.21
N VAL A 232 16.25 10.70 10.60
CA VAL A 232 15.00 11.04 9.89
C VAL A 232 14.07 11.78 10.83
N LEU A 233 13.77 13.05 10.52
CA LEU A 233 12.70 13.80 11.16
C LEU A 233 11.43 13.63 10.30
N GLN A 234 10.57 12.70 10.66
CA GLN A 234 9.27 12.49 10.03
C GLN A 234 8.29 13.53 10.57
N VAL A 235 7.66 14.30 9.67
CA VAL A 235 6.73 15.38 10.03
C VAL A 235 5.38 15.17 9.32
N PRO A 236 4.26 15.65 9.90
CA PRO A 236 2.95 15.60 9.26
C PRO A 236 2.92 16.22 7.85
N TRP A 237 1.98 15.78 7.02
CA TRP A 237 1.79 16.22 5.63
C TRP A 237 1.60 17.74 5.48
N ASP A 238 0.96 18.39 6.46
CA ASP A 238 0.65 19.82 6.49
C ASP A 238 1.65 20.66 7.31
N HIS A 239 2.64 20.00 7.90
CA HIS A 239 3.65 20.66 8.75
C HIS A 239 4.51 21.68 7.97
N ASP A 240 4.81 22.81 8.58
CA ASP A 240 5.74 23.80 8.03
C ASP A 240 7.21 23.33 8.16
N PHE A 241 7.59 22.38 7.32
CA PHE A 241 8.93 21.80 7.31
C PHE A 241 10.03 22.76 6.80
N VAL A 242 9.66 23.92 6.26
CA VAL A 242 10.63 24.91 5.78
C VAL A 242 11.43 25.49 6.94
N ALA A 243 10.78 25.65 8.09
CA ALA A 243 11.39 26.17 9.31
C ALA A 243 12.24 25.12 10.07
N GLU A 244 12.07 23.83 9.73
CA GLU A 244 12.78 22.75 10.43
C GLU A 244 14.27 22.69 10.09
N ALA A 245 15.09 22.34 11.08
CA ALA A 245 16.51 22.10 10.89
C ALA A 245 16.74 20.72 10.24
N GLY A 246 17.33 20.72 9.05
CA GLY A 246 17.66 19.50 8.30
C GLY A 246 18.46 19.80 7.05
N ASP A 247 19.18 18.81 6.54
CA ASP A 247 20.08 18.93 5.41
C ASP A 247 19.39 18.70 4.06
N ALA A 248 18.31 17.92 4.06
CA ALA A 248 17.51 17.60 2.86
C ALA A 248 16.03 17.35 3.25
N VAL A 249 15.15 17.44 2.26
CA VAL A 249 13.72 17.11 2.38
C VAL A 249 13.37 15.96 1.46
N LEU A 250 12.70 14.96 2.00
CA LEU A 250 12.10 13.87 1.24
C LEU A 250 10.57 13.90 1.40
N LEU A 251 9.86 14.01 0.29
CA LEU A 251 8.41 13.91 0.24
C LEU A 251 8.05 12.45 0.00
N SER A 252 7.27 11.86 0.90
CA SER A 252 6.99 10.43 0.86
C SER A 252 5.98 10.06 -0.23
N ASN A 253 5.83 8.75 -0.48
CA ASN A 253 4.68 8.19 -1.15
C ASN A 253 3.39 8.46 -0.36
N GLY A 254 2.23 8.18 -0.98
CA GLY A 254 0.94 8.30 -0.30
C GLY A 254 -0.24 7.99 -1.21
N PRO A 255 -1.46 7.99 -0.64
CA PRO A 255 -2.71 7.73 -1.35
C PRO A 255 -3.35 8.99 -1.95
N GLY A 256 -4.31 8.78 -2.86
CA GLY A 256 -5.25 9.78 -3.32
C GLY A 256 -4.75 10.68 -4.44
N ASP A 257 -5.50 11.75 -4.68
CA ASP A 257 -5.18 12.78 -5.65
C ASP A 257 -4.23 13.82 -5.03
N PRO A 258 -3.06 14.10 -5.63
CA PRO A 258 -2.13 15.10 -5.10
C PRO A 258 -2.76 16.51 -4.99
N LYS A 259 -3.77 16.83 -5.78
CA LYS A 259 -4.49 18.10 -5.72
C LYS A 259 -5.30 18.29 -4.44
N ASN A 260 -5.51 17.23 -3.66
CA ASN A 260 -6.23 17.29 -2.38
C ASN A 260 -5.32 17.60 -1.16
N ALA A 261 -4.03 17.89 -1.39
CA ALA A 261 -3.09 18.28 -0.34
C ALA A 261 -2.43 19.64 -0.63
N PRO A 262 -3.24 20.73 -0.76
CA PRO A 262 -2.73 22.04 -1.15
C PRO A 262 -1.75 22.63 -0.13
N GLU A 263 -1.90 22.34 1.17
CA GLU A 263 -1.00 22.79 2.24
C GLU A 263 0.43 22.26 2.02
N THR A 264 0.55 20.99 1.66
CA THR A 264 1.86 20.39 1.33
C THR A 264 2.47 21.06 0.11
N VAL A 265 1.67 21.29 -0.95
CA VAL A 265 2.12 21.96 -2.18
C VAL A 265 2.62 23.38 -1.89
N ASP A 266 1.93 24.13 -1.04
CA ASP A 266 2.35 25.49 -0.66
C ASP A 266 3.64 25.50 0.16
N ASN A 267 3.81 24.55 1.08
CA ASN A 267 5.07 24.39 1.81
C ASN A 267 6.23 24.01 0.87
N ILE A 268 5.99 23.15 -0.12
CA ILE A 268 7.00 22.79 -1.13
C ILE A 268 7.38 24.02 -1.97
N ARG A 269 6.43 24.86 -2.43
CA ARG A 269 6.72 26.11 -3.16
C ARG A 269 7.63 27.03 -2.36
N ARG A 270 7.40 27.17 -1.06
CA ARG A 270 8.26 27.95 -0.18
C ARG A 270 9.66 27.33 -0.06
N ALA A 271 9.75 26.00 0.03
CA ALA A 271 11.01 25.28 0.11
C ALA A 271 11.84 25.38 -1.19
N LEU A 272 11.18 25.38 -2.36
CA LEU A 272 11.84 25.55 -3.67
C LEU A 272 12.52 26.92 -3.84
N ALA A 273 12.10 27.96 -3.12
CA ALA A 273 12.80 29.24 -3.10
C ALA A 273 14.13 29.22 -2.34
N GLY A 274 14.41 28.16 -1.59
CA GLY A 274 15.66 27.94 -0.85
C GLY A 274 16.68 27.10 -1.64
N SER A 275 17.73 26.66 -0.94
CA SER A 275 18.81 25.85 -1.52
C SER A 275 18.87 24.42 -0.99
N ARG A 276 17.92 24.03 -0.11
CA ARG A 276 17.89 22.70 0.49
C ARG A 276 17.47 21.68 -0.56
N PRO A 277 18.21 20.57 -0.75
CA PRO A 277 17.81 19.52 -1.67
C PRO A 277 16.42 18.97 -1.34
N LEU A 278 15.57 18.81 -2.37
CA LEU A 278 14.26 18.19 -2.28
C LEU A 278 14.19 16.98 -3.23
N MET A 279 13.55 15.93 -2.75
CA MET A 279 13.22 14.74 -3.55
C MET A 279 11.81 14.26 -3.20
N GLY A 280 11.06 13.76 -4.19
CA GLY A 280 9.75 13.16 -3.99
C GLY A 280 9.70 11.71 -4.45
N ILE A 281 8.95 10.87 -3.72
CA ILE A 281 8.67 9.48 -4.07
C ILE A 281 7.18 9.34 -4.37
N CYS A 282 6.79 8.87 -5.56
CA CYS A 282 5.41 8.60 -5.97
C CYS A 282 4.53 9.86 -5.77
N LEU A 283 3.60 9.87 -4.80
CA LEU A 283 2.80 11.05 -4.48
C LEU A 283 3.68 12.28 -4.20
N GLY A 284 4.80 12.10 -3.48
CA GLY A 284 5.73 13.20 -3.21
C GLY A 284 6.34 13.80 -4.48
N ASN A 285 6.61 13.01 -5.51
CA ASN A 285 7.02 13.50 -6.82
C ASN A 285 5.90 14.32 -7.49
N GLN A 286 4.65 13.86 -7.41
CA GLN A 286 3.50 14.57 -7.96
C GLN A 286 3.23 15.90 -7.23
N LEU A 287 3.36 15.93 -5.90
CA LEU A 287 3.24 17.16 -5.10
C LEU A 287 4.37 18.15 -5.44
N LEU A 288 5.60 17.66 -5.60
CA LEU A 288 6.75 18.47 -6.03
C LEU A 288 6.50 19.06 -7.43
N ALA A 289 6.00 18.26 -8.35
CA ALA A 289 5.65 18.69 -9.70
C ALA A 289 4.56 19.78 -9.69
N LEU A 290 3.48 19.59 -8.91
CA LEU A 290 2.44 20.63 -8.74
C LEU A 290 3.01 21.93 -8.15
N ALA A 291 3.91 21.85 -7.19
CA ALA A 291 4.58 22.99 -6.58
C ALA A 291 5.48 23.73 -7.58
N ALA A 292 6.14 23.00 -8.48
CA ALA A 292 6.98 23.54 -9.56
C ALA A 292 6.15 24.14 -10.72
N GLY A 293 4.86 23.83 -10.82
CA GLY A 293 3.98 24.36 -11.85
C GLY A 293 3.56 23.40 -12.95
N PHE A 294 3.91 22.11 -12.82
CA PHE A 294 3.32 21.05 -13.66
C PHE A 294 1.86 20.80 -13.30
N ASP A 295 1.14 20.09 -14.16
CA ASP A 295 -0.14 19.47 -13.84
C ASP A 295 0.00 17.97 -13.59
N THR A 296 -1.03 17.36 -13.01
CA THR A 296 -1.14 15.92 -12.79
C THR A 296 -2.48 15.41 -13.28
N TYR A 297 -2.52 14.17 -13.74
CA TYR A 297 -3.72 13.52 -14.24
C TYR A 297 -3.88 12.11 -13.68
N LYS A 298 -5.11 11.63 -13.62
CA LYS A 298 -5.43 10.27 -13.21
C LYS A 298 -5.18 9.32 -14.38
N LEU A 299 -4.40 8.27 -14.13
CA LEU A 299 -4.21 7.16 -15.08
C LEU A 299 -5.48 6.30 -15.13
N ASP A 300 -5.78 5.71 -16.27
CA ASP A 300 -6.97 4.88 -16.44
C ASP A 300 -7.06 3.76 -15.39
N PHE A 301 -5.98 3.00 -15.18
CA PHE A 301 -5.95 1.91 -14.18
C PHE A 301 -4.73 1.95 -13.25
N GLY A 302 -3.81 2.90 -13.44
CA GLY A 302 -2.59 3.07 -12.65
C GLY A 302 -1.57 1.94 -12.82
N HIS A 303 -0.39 2.14 -12.24
CA HIS A 303 0.68 1.14 -12.22
C HIS A 303 0.81 0.53 -10.82
N ARG A 304 0.54 -0.78 -10.69
CA ARG A 304 0.66 -1.52 -9.43
C ARG A 304 1.31 -2.87 -9.68
N SER A 305 2.64 -2.85 -9.78
CA SER A 305 3.43 -4.06 -9.99
C SER A 305 4.90 -3.87 -9.59
N GLN A 306 5.62 -4.99 -9.52
CA GLN A 306 7.05 -5.02 -9.16
C GLN A 306 7.99 -5.03 -10.38
N ASN A 307 7.46 -4.88 -11.60
CA ASN A 307 8.22 -5.02 -12.84
C ASN A 307 7.87 -3.96 -13.89
N GLN A 308 7.69 -2.71 -13.45
CA GLN A 308 7.45 -1.58 -14.35
C GLN A 308 8.77 -1.09 -14.94
N PRO A 309 8.92 -1.09 -16.28
CA PRO A 309 10.14 -0.61 -16.93
C PRO A 309 10.12 0.91 -17.01
N CYS A 310 11.17 1.57 -16.51
CA CYS A 310 11.40 3.00 -16.65
C CYS A 310 12.60 3.26 -17.52
N VAL A 311 12.42 4.07 -18.57
CA VAL A 311 13.47 4.50 -19.47
C VAL A 311 13.99 5.87 -19.08
N GLU A 312 15.30 6.02 -18.98
CA GLU A 312 15.97 7.30 -18.80
C GLU A 312 15.94 8.07 -20.12
N VAL A 313 15.26 9.24 -20.09
CA VAL A 313 15.05 10.06 -21.30
C VAL A 313 16.38 10.43 -21.95
N GLY A 314 16.45 10.33 -23.27
CA GLY A 314 17.66 10.63 -24.05
C GLY A 314 18.76 9.56 -23.97
N THR A 315 18.51 8.43 -23.32
CA THR A 315 19.45 7.29 -23.24
C THR A 315 18.79 5.97 -23.65
N ALA A 316 19.58 4.89 -23.77
CA ALA A 316 19.07 3.53 -23.97
C ALA A 316 18.94 2.76 -22.63
N ARG A 317 19.06 3.42 -21.49
CA ARG A 317 19.01 2.76 -20.19
C ARG A 317 17.56 2.53 -19.76
N CYS A 318 17.28 1.32 -19.31
CA CYS A 318 15.99 0.94 -18.78
C CYS A 318 16.17 0.29 -17.39
N TRP A 319 15.35 0.70 -16.45
CA TRP A 319 15.35 0.20 -15.08
C TRP A 319 14.02 -0.48 -14.79
N VAL A 320 14.07 -1.66 -14.18
CA VAL A 320 12.86 -2.32 -13.69
C VAL A 320 12.56 -1.79 -12.29
N THR A 321 11.39 -1.21 -12.12
CA THR A 321 10.97 -0.56 -10.88
C THR A 321 9.71 -1.18 -10.30
N SER A 322 9.52 -1.04 -8.98
CA SER A 322 8.25 -1.32 -8.32
C SER A 322 7.44 -0.03 -8.27
N GLN A 323 6.20 -0.08 -8.76
CA GLN A 323 5.30 1.08 -8.80
C GLN A 323 3.96 0.76 -8.14
N ASN A 324 3.39 1.75 -7.45
CA ASN A 324 2.04 1.73 -6.91
C ASN A 324 1.48 3.15 -6.92
N HIS A 325 0.90 3.58 -8.05
CA HIS A 325 0.30 4.89 -8.20
C HIS A 325 -0.87 4.88 -9.19
N GLY A 326 -1.84 5.78 -8.98
CA GLY A 326 -2.99 6.00 -9.87
C GLY A 326 -2.96 7.34 -10.59
N TYR A 327 -1.99 8.19 -10.28
CA TYR A 327 -1.81 9.51 -10.90
C TYR A 327 -0.40 9.60 -11.48
N ALA A 328 -0.23 10.44 -12.51
CA ALA A 328 1.04 10.74 -13.14
C ALA A 328 1.21 12.26 -13.32
N VAL A 329 2.45 12.71 -13.46
CA VAL A 329 2.79 14.09 -13.83
C VAL A 329 2.59 14.29 -15.32
N ASP A 330 1.99 15.39 -15.73
CA ASP A 330 1.90 15.77 -17.13
C ASP A 330 3.20 16.44 -17.58
N GLY A 331 4.10 15.66 -18.18
CA GLY A 331 5.38 16.13 -18.69
C GLY A 331 5.26 17.15 -19.82
N THR A 332 4.10 17.23 -20.51
CA THR A 332 3.87 18.23 -21.58
C THR A 332 3.72 19.65 -21.00
N SER A 333 3.43 19.77 -19.72
CA SER A 333 3.28 21.04 -18.98
C SER A 333 4.57 21.51 -18.29
N ALA A 334 5.75 20.95 -18.67
CA ALA A 334 7.01 21.24 -17.98
C ALA A 334 7.37 22.73 -17.98
N PRO A 335 7.52 23.34 -16.77
CA PRO A 335 7.97 24.73 -16.64
C PRO A 335 9.45 24.89 -17.02
N GLU A 336 9.87 26.12 -17.31
CA GLU A 336 11.29 26.42 -17.60
C GLU A 336 12.20 25.95 -16.44
N GLY A 337 13.28 25.26 -16.80
CA GLY A 337 14.26 24.72 -15.85
C GLY A 337 13.94 23.33 -15.29
N TRP A 338 12.83 22.73 -15.71
CA TRP A 338 12.45 21.36 -15.36
C TRP A 338 12.37 20.48 -16.60
N GLU A 339 12.72 19.21 -16.44
CA GLU A 339 12.66 18.21 -17.52
C GLU A 339 12.24 16.83 -16.96
N GLU A 340 11.63 16.02 -17.83
CA GLU A 340 11.39 14.62 -17.54
C GLU A 340 12.73 13.87 -17.56
N TRP A 341 13.01 13.14 -16.48
CA TRP A 341 14.22 12.30 -16.42
C TRP A 341 13.92 10.84 -16.75
N PHE A 342 12.80 10.32 -16.25
CA PHE A 342 12.37 8.95 -16.52
C PHE A 342 10.92 8.92 -16.99
N ILE A 343 10.63 7.97 -17.88
CA ILE A 343 9.27 7.67 -18.33
C ILE A 343 9.00 6.17 -18.24
N ASN A 344 7.77 5.77 -17.98
CA ASN A 344 7.37 4.37 -18.06
C ASN A 344 7.38 3.91 -19.52
N ALA A 345 8.09 2.82 -19.82
CA ALA A 345 8.22 2.32 -21.18
C ALA A 345 6.93 1.71 -21.76
N ASN A 346 5.93 1.42 -20.90
CA ASN A 346 4.68 0.80 -21.34
C ASN A 346 3.71 1.83 -21.95
N ASP A 347 3.66 3.05 -21.41
CA ASP A 347 2.67 4.07 -21.76
C ASP A 347 3.23 5.49 -21.87
N GLY A 348 4.51 5.69 -21.58
CA GLY A 348 5.16 7.00 -21.65
C GLY A 348 4.81 7.94 -20.49
N SER A 349 4.12 7.49 -19.45
CA SER A 349 3.82 8.34 -18.27
C SER A 349 5.09 8.63 -17.45
N ASN A 350 5.12 9.81 -16.83
CA ASN A 350 6.18 10.22 -15.90
C ASN A 350 5.93 9.72 -14.48
#